data_a6e66b1ba518d341bfcc631dc1906303
#
_entry.id   a6e66b1ba518d341bfcc631dc1906303
#
_cell.length_a   1.000
_cell.length_b   1.000
_cell.length_c   1.000
_cell.angle_alpha   90.00
_cell.angle_beta   90.00
_cell.angle_gamma   90.00
#
_symmetry.space_group_name_H-M   'P 1'
#
loop_
_entity.id
_entity.type
_entity.pdbx_description
1 polymer ?
#
loop_
_entity_poly.entity_id
_entity_poly.type
_entity_poly.pdbx_seq_one_letter_code
_entity_poly.pdbx_strand_id
1 'polypeptide(L)'
;SGPFPGIIDIFGIGGGLFEYRASLLAGHGFAVLALAYYACEDLPKDMEELHLEYFEEAVQYLKNHSQVKGPGVGLLGISKGGDLCLSMASHLKDITATVTINGCLANVGCVLHYKDMTTPPLKRDPKRIKITEXXXXXXXXXXXXPLEEPNRKSLIPIEKAESCFLFLIGLDDHNWKSEFYANEAAKLLQAHGKKKPEIICYPATGHYIEPPYFPMCVVSYHSKVGRHVIWGGEVRAHSMAQIDAWKQLQAFFHKHLGNDQITHPSKL
;
A
#
# COMPACT_ATOMS: atom_id res chain seq x y z
N SER A 1 -23.13 -16.28 0.48
CA SER A 1 -23.41 -15.84 -0.87
C SER A 1 -23.46 -14.32 -0.90
N GLY A 2 -22.96 -13.75 -1.95
CA GLY A 2 -22.79 -12.33 -2.07
C GLY A 2 -24.09 -11.53 -2.02
N PRO A 3 -24.00 -10.24 -2.27
CA PRO A 3 -22.80 -9.54 -2.67
C PRO A 3 -21.89 -9.22 -1.49
N PHE A 4 -20.64 -8.98 -1.79
CA PHE A 4 -19.60 -8.77 -0.79
C PHE A 4 -18.92 -7.42 -1.00
N PRO A 5 -18.37 -6.83 0.06
CA PRO A 5 -17.55 -5.63 -0.13
C PRO A 5 -16.37 -5.93 -1.05
N GLY A 6 -16.09 -5.01 -1.96
CA GLY A 6 -15.04 -5.22 -2.95
C GLY A 6 -13.74 -4.54 -2.58
N ILE A 7 -12.63 -5.25 -2.74
CA ILE A 7 -11.30 -4.74 -2.41
C ILE A 7 -10.36 -5.00 -3.59
N ILE A 8 -9.56 -4.01 -3.94
CA ILE A 8 -8.45 -4.17 -4.88
C ILE A 8 -7.17 -4.28 -4.07
N ASP A 9 -6.41 -5.35 -4.31
CA ASP A 9 -5.18 -5.64 -3.59
C ASP A 9 -3.99 -5.38 -4.50
N ILE A 10 -3.11 -4.47 -4.12
CA ILE A 10 -1.96 -4.06 -4.92
C ILE A 10 -0.68 -4.27 -4.12
N PHE A 11 0.24 -5.06 -4.67
CA PHE A 11 1.48 -5.34 -3.97
C PHE A 11 2.60 -4.40 -4.40
N GLY A 12 3.80 -4.66 -3.90
CA GLY A 12 4.89 -3.71 -4.02
C GLY A 12 5.71 -3.83 -5.28
N ILE A 13 6.88 -3.21 -5.24
CA ILE A 13 7.73 -3.02 -6.42
C ILE A 13 8.24 -4.33 -7.01
N GLY A 14 8.34 -5.38 -6.21
CA GLY A 14 8.76 -6.67 -6.74
C GLY A 14 7.88 -7.19 -7.86
N GLY A 15 6.67 -6.70 -7.93
CA GLY A 15 5.78 -7.04 -9.03
C GLY A 15 5.17 -8.41 -8.90
N GLY A 16 4.65 -8.89 -10.00
CA GLY A 16 4.00 -10.19 -10.03
C GLY A 16 2.55 -10.10 -9.60
N LEU A 17 1.96 -11.25 -9.47
CA LEU A 17 0.57 -11.36 -9.01
C LEU A 17 0.56 -12.29 -7.82
N PHE A 18 0.33 -11.71 -6.65
CA PHE A 18 0.32 -12.49 -5.42
C PHE A 18 -1.11 -12.73 -4.98
N GLU A 19 -1.59 -13.92 -5.18
CA GLU A 19 -2.98 -14.25 -4.91
C GLU A 19 -3.22 -14.72 -3.49
N TYR A 20 -2.18 -14.94 -2.71
CA TYR A 20 -2.36 -15.46 -1.36
C TYR A 20 -3.19 -14.54 -0.49
N ARG A 21 -2.85 -13.26 -0.51
CA ARG A 21 -3.57 -12.28 0.28
C ARG A 21 -5.03 -12.17 -0.16
N ALA A 22 -5.23 -12.14 -1.49
CA ALA A 22 -6.58 -12.03 -2.04
C ALA A 22 -7.41 -13.25 -1.67
N SER A 23 -6.81 -14.44 -1.72
CA SER A 23 -7.53 -15.65 -1.36
C SER A 23 -7.97 -15.65 0.10
N LEU A 24 -7.08 -15.20 0.98
CA LEU A 24 -7.43 -15.13 2.40
C LEU A 24 -8.57 -14.15 2.64
N LEU A 25 -8.52 -12.99 2.01
CA LEU A 25 -9.59 -12.01 2.18
C LEU A 25 -10.91 -12.53 1.62
N ALA A 26 -10.85 -13.21 0.48
CA ALA A 26 -12.06 -13.78 -0.09
C ALA A 26 -12.69 -14.79 0.87
N GLY A 27 -11.86 -15.53 1.60
CA GLY A 27 -12.35 -16.45 2.59
C GLY A 27 -12.97 -15.79 3.81
N HIS A 28 -12.78 -14.48 3.98
CA HIS A 28 -13.33 -13.75 5.10
C HIS A 28 -14.44 -12.78 4.69
N GLY A 29 -15.06 -13.02 3.55
CA GLY A 29 -16.26 -12.27 3.19
C GLY A 29 -16.05 -11.05 2.31
N PHE A 30 -14.97 -11.03 1.53
CA PHE A 30 -14.71 -9.93 0.61
C PHE A 30 -14.63 -10.45 -0.82
N ALA A 31 -15.03 -9.61 -1.76
CA ALA A 31 -14.77 -9.86 -3.17
C ALA A 31 -13.48 -9.13 -3.53
N VAL A 32 -12.45 -9.86 -3.92
CA VAL A 32 -11.12 -9.28 -4.03
C VAL A 32 -10.59 -9.42 -5.46
N LEU A 33 -10.08 -8.32 -5.98
CA LEU A 33 -9.36 -8.30 -7.25
C LEU A 33 -7.88 -8.05 -6.95
N ALA A 34 -7.06 -9.07 -7.17
CA ALA A 34 -5.61 -8.93 -7.05
C ALA A 34 -5.12 -8.31 -8.36
N LEU A 35 -4.60 -7.10 -8.29
CA LEU A 35 -4.29 -6.36 -9.50
C LEU A 35 -2.79 -6.35 -9.75
N ALA A 36 -2.40 -6.89 -10.90
CA ALA A 36 -1.01 -6.87 -11.33
C ALA A 36 -0.77 -5.62 -12.19
N TYR A 37 0.35 -4.97 -11.95
CA TYR A 37 0.71 -3.79 -12.72
C TYR A 37 2.14 -3.83 -13.24
N TYR A 38 2.85 -4.91 -12.93
CA TYR A 38 4.27 -4.98 -13.17
C TYR A 38 4.72 -6.44 -13.12
N ALA A 39 5.61 -6.82 -14.04
CA ALA A 39 6.25 -8.13 -14.05
C ALA A 39 5.29 -9.31 -14.27
N CYS A 40 4.13 -9.06 -14.84
CA CYS A 40 3.25 -10.13 -15.29
C CYS A 40 3.38 -10.32 -16.79
N GLU A 41 2.89 -11.46 -17.26
CA GLU A 41 3.15 -11.87 -18.63
C GLU A 41 2.71 -10.84 -19.66
N ASP A 42 1.55 -10.27 -19.47
CA ASP A 42 0.99 -9.34 -20.44
C ASP A 42 1.16 -7.89 -20.08
N LEU A 43 2.02 -7.58 -19.09
CA LEU A 43 2.22 -6.24 -18.63
C LEU A 43 3.66 -5.80 -18.87
N PRO A 44 3.93 -4.50 -18.83
CA PRO A 44 5.31 -4.04 -19.00
C PRO A 44 6.26 -4.69 -18.03
N LYS A 45 7.48 -4.95 -18.50
CA LYS A 45 8.47 -5.63 -17.68
C LYS A 45 9.17 -4.70 -16.70
N ASP A 46 8.94 -3.40 -16.82
CA ASP A 46 9.51 -2.46 -15.87
C ASP A 46 8.46 -1.42 -15.51
N MET A 47 8.81 -0.57 -14.55
CA MET A 47 7.89 0.41 -14.01
C MET A 47 8.24 1.84 -14.41
N GLU A 48 8.86 2.03 -15.55
CA GLU A 48 9.23 3.40 -15.88
C GLU A 48 8.03 4.33 -15.97
N GLU A 49 6.93 3.84 -16.50
CA GLU A 49 5.73 4.64 -16.63
C GLU A 49 4.51 3.82 -16.29
N LEU A 50 3.62 4.42 -15.51
CA LEU A 50 2.34 3.81 -15.18
C LEU A 50 1.24 4.81 -15.51
N HIS A 51 0.07 4.28 -15.88
CA HIS A 51 -1.09 5.08 -16.21
C HIS A 51 -2.21 4.78 -15.25
N LEU A 52 -2.67 5.80 -14.55
CA LEU A 52 -3.70 5.61 -13.52
C LEU A 52 -5.01 5.13 -14.12
N GLU A 53 -5.22 5.37 -15.44
CA GLU A 53 -6.41 4.85 -16.12
C GLU A 53 -6.50 3.32 -16.04
N TYR A 54 -5.37 2.65 -16.05
CA TYR A 54 -5.36 1.20 -15.86
C TYR A 54 -6.00 0.80 -14.54
N PHE A 55 -5.65 1.55 -13.49
CA PHE A 55 -6.20 1.28 -12.15
C PHE A 55 -7.65 1.73 -12.06
N GLU A 56 -8.00 2.80 -12.76
CA GLU A 56 -9.37 3.27 -12.79
C GLU A 56 -10.28 2.22 -13.42
N GLU A 57 -9.80 1.56 -14.48
CA GLU A 57 -10.57 0.48 -15.09
C GLU A 57 -10.84 -0.64 -14.10
N ALA A 58 -9.84 -0.97 -13.28
CA ALA A 58 -10.01 -2.01 -12.28
C ALA A 58 -11.06 -1.62 -11.25
N VAL A 59 -11.04 -0.36 -10.83
CA VAL A 59 -12.03 0.13 -9.87
C VAL A 59 -13.44 0.00 -10.46
N GLN A 60 -13.61 0.42 -11.70
CA GLN A 60 -14.93 0.36 -12.31
C GLN A 60 -15.38 -1.06 -12.57
N TYR A 61 -14.45 -1.93 -12.95
CA TYR A 61 -14.78 -3.33 -13.12
C TYR A 61 -15.30 -3.94 -11.83
N LEU A 62 -14.58 -3.70 -10.73
CA LEU A 62 -14.97 -4.30 -9.46
C LEU A 62 -16.26 -3.68 -8.95
N LYS A 63 -16.39 -2.36 -9.05
CA LYS A 63 -17.58 -1.68 -8.57
C LYS A 63 -18.83 -2.16 -9.26
N ASN A 64 -18.74 -2.46 -10.55
CA ASN A 64 -19.91 -2.86 -11.35
C ASN A 64 -20.14 -4.35 -11.39
N HIS A 65 -19.31 -5.13 -10.71
CA HIS A 65 -19.47 -6.56 -10.69
C HIS A 65 -20.68 -6.94 -9.84
N SER A 66 -21.45 -7.92 -10.33
CA SER A 66 -22.71 -8.28 -9.66
C SER A 66 -22.53 -8.81 -8.25
N GLN A 67 -21.36 -9.34 -7.93
CA GLN A 67 -21.10 -9.89 -6.60
C GLN A 67 -20.49 -8.88 -5.64
N VAL A 68 -20.36 -7.62 -6.06
CA VAL A 68 -19.75 -6.59 -5.23
C VAL A 68 -20.81 -5.61 -4.77
N LYS A 69 -20.82 -5.33 -3.46
CA LYS A 69 -21.79 -4.38 -2.93
C LYS A 69 -21.16 -3.00 -2.87
N GLY A 70 -21.97 -2.01 -3.34
CA GLY A 70 -21.54 -0.64 -3.35
C GLY A 70 -21.63 -0.01 -1.97
N PRO A 71 -21.37 1.30 -1.82
CA PRO A 71 -21.28 2.27 -2.90
C PRO A 71 -19.89 2.46 -3.49
N GLY A 72 -18.85 1.89 -2.90
CA GLY A 72 -17.52 2.05 -3.43
C GLY A 72 -16.69 0.83 -3.13
N VAL A 73 -15.41 0.95 -3.40
CA VAL A 73 -14.49 -0.17 -3.20
C VAL A 73 -13.41 0.21 -2.20
N GLY A 74 -12.75 -0.81 -1.68
CA GLY A 74 -11.60 -0.65 -0.81
C GLY A 74 -10.31 -0.91 -1.56
N LEU A 75 -9.23 -0.34 -1.05
CA LEU A 75 -7.89 -0.55 -1.60
C LEU A 75 -6.99 -1.06 -0.50
N LEU A 76 -6.15 -2.03 -0.84
CA LEU A 76 -5.12 -2.53 0.06
C LEU A 76 -3.81 -2.53 -0.69
N GLY A 77 -2.81 -1.83 -0.16
CA GLY A 77 -1.52 -1.77 -0.84
C GLY A 77 -0.37 -1.84 0.13
N ILE A 78 0.70 -2.52 -0.29
CA ILE A 78 1.91 -2.61 0.50
C ILE A 78 3.07 -2.01 -0.29
N SER A 79 3.91 -1.21 0.39
CA SER A 79 5.08 -0.62 -0.22
C SER A 79 4.68 0.24 -1.42
N LYS A 80 5.23 0.00 -2.62
CA LYS A 80 4.81 0.72 -3.82
C LYS A 80 3.31 0.61 -4.05
N GLY A 81 2.72 -0.53 -3.75
CA GLY A 81 1.27 -0.67 -3.83
C GLY A 81 0.56 0.32 -2.94
N GLY A 82 1.17 0.70 -1.82
CA GLY A 82 0.58 1.68 -0.93
C GLY A 82 0.51 3.06 -1.54
N ASP A 83 1.60 3.55 -2.15
CA ASP A 83 1.50 4.87 -2.75
C ASP A 83 0.61 4.86 -3.99
N LEU A 84 0.53 3.73 -4.69
CA LEU A 84 -0.44 3.64 -5.78
C LEU A 84 -1.87 3.73 -5.24
N CYS A 85 -2.15 3.08 -4.10
CA CYS A 85 -3.45 3.19 -3.48
C CYS A 85 -3.76 4.62 -3.07
N LEU A 86 -2.77 5.34 -2.54
CA LEU A 86 -2.99 6.74 -2.17
C LEU A 86 -3.25 7.60 -3.40
N SER A 87 -2.54 7.36 -4.49
CA SER A 87 -2.79 8.10 -5.72
C SER A 87 -4.18 7.78 -6.26
N MET A 88 -4.58 6.51 -6.22
CA MET A 88 -5.91 6.13 -6.66
C MET A 88 -6.98 6.84 -5.81
N ALA A 89 -6.82 6.81 -4.49
CA ALA A 89 -7.79 7.43 -3.61
C ALA A 89 -7.87 8.94 -3.83
N SER A 90 -6.74 9.56 -4.19
CA SER A 90 -6.69 11.00 -4.37
C SER A 90 -7.28 11.47 -5.69
N HIS A 91 -7.23 10.65 -6.72
CA HIS A 91 -7.62 11.07 -8.07
C HIS A 91 -8.84 10.37 -8.64
N LEU A 92 -9.21 9.21 -8.11
CA LEU A 92 -10.31 8.43 -8.68
C LEU A 92 -11.54 8.51 -7.81
N LYS A 93 -12.69 8.26 -8.43
CA LYS A 93 -13.96 8.19 -7.71
C LYS A 93 -14.16 6.83 -7.09
N ASP A 94 -15.09 6.76 -6.15
CA ASP A 94 -15.63 5.50 -5.65
C ASP A 94 -14.66 4.69 -4.81
N ILE A 95 -13.66 5.34 -4.25
CA ILE A 95 -12.75 4.72 -3.29
C ILE A 95 -13.22 5.10 -1.89
N THR A 96 -13.66 4.12 -1.12
CA THR A 96 -14.31 4.37 0.16
C THR A 96 -13.38 4.13 1.35
N ALA A 97 -12.53 3.13 1.26
CA ALA A 97 -11.65 2.75 2.36
C ALA A 97 -10.30 2.34 1.80
N THR A 98 -9.23 2.86 2.36
CA THR A 98 -7.88 2.60 1.85
C THR A 98 -6.97 2.19 3.00
N VAL A 99 -6.37 1.02 2.88
CA VAL A 99 -5.39 0.52 3.84
C VAL A 99 -4.03 0.46 3.15
N THR A 100 -3.03 1.08 3.76
CA THR A 100 -1.67 0.92 3.26
C THR A 100 -0.80 0.29 4.34
N ILE A 101 0.14 -0.50 3.88
CA ILE A 101 1.13 -1.14 4.73
C ILE A 101 2.49 -0.59 4.29
N ASN A 102 3.09 0.20 5.14
CA ASN A 102 4.42 0.78 4.89
C ASN A 102 4.52 1.43 3.52
N GLY A 103 3.56 2.31 3.23
CA GLY A 103 3.55 3.04 1.97
C GLY A 103 4.24 4.39 2.07
N CYS A 104 4.32 5.06 0.94
CA CYS A 104 4.93 6.37 0.84
C CYS A 104 3.88 7.40 0.50
N LEU A 105 4.12 8.65 0.92
CA LEU A 105 3.20 9.76 0.63
C LEU A 105 3.52 10.41 -0.73
N ALA A 106 4.45 9.86 -1.46
CA ALA A 106 4.84 10.39 -2.76
C ALA A 106 4.86 9.26 -3.78
N ASN A 107 4.74 9.64 -5.05
CA ASN A 107 4.88 8.69 -6.13
C ASN A 107 6.33 8.22 -6.21
N VAL A 108 6.55 6.93 -6.18
CA VAL A 108 7.87 6.33 -6.12
C VAL A 108 8.11 5.44 -7.34
N GLY A 109 9.29 5.49 -7.90
CA GLY A 109 9.79 4.49 -8.80
C GLY A 109 9.28 4.50 -10.22
N CYS A 110 8.39 5.41 -10.56
CA CYS A 110 7.82 5.47 -11.90
C CYS A 110 7.31 6.87 -12.17
N VAL A 111 7.12 7.18 -13.45
CA VAL A 111 6.36 8.36 -13.84
C VAL A 111 4.90 7.93 -13.89
N LEU A 112 4.04 8.64 -13.18
CA LEU A 112 2.63 8.29 -13.12
C LEU A 112 1.82 9.29 -13.94
N HIS A 113 1.06 8.76 -14.88
CA HIS A 113 0.22 9.56 -15.76
C HIS A 113 -1.25 9.36 -15.42
N TYR A 114 -2.01 10.44 -15.52
CA TYR A 114 -3.47 10.35 -15.44
C TYR A 114 -4.07 11.52 -16.20
N LYS A 115 -4.78 11.20 -17.28
CA LYS A 115 -5.30 12.23 -18.17
C LYS A 115 -4.12 13.09 -18.65
N ASP A 116 -4.17 14.41 -18.48
CA ASP A 116 -3.03 15.24 -18.90
C ASP A 116 -2.09 15.57 -17.74
N MET A 117 -2.24 14.88 -16.60
CA MET A 117 -1.35 15.05 -15.47
C MET A 117 -0.18 14.07 -15.55
N THR A 118 1.00 14.54 -15.23
CA THR A 118 2.20 13.70 -15.15
C THR A 118 2.90 13.97 -13.83
N THR A 119 3.08 12.92 -13.05
CA THR A 119 3.72 13.02 -11.74
C THR A 119 5.07 12.30 -11.79
N PRO A 120 6.17 13.02 -11.55
CA PRO A 120 7.48 12.38 -11.57
C PRO A 120 7.69 11.51 -10.35
N PRO A 121 8.64 10.58 -10.42
CA PRO A 121 8.97 9.81 -9.23
C PRO A 121 9.75 10.66 -8.23
N LEU A 122 9.56 10.35 -6.96
CA LEU A 122 10.31 11.00 -5.90
C LEU A 122 11.79 10.73 -6.11
N LYS A 123 12.59 11.78 -6.01
CA LYS A 123 14.02 11.65 -6.23
C LYS A 123 14.65 10.81 -5.14
N ARG A 124 15.70 10.10 -5.51
CA ARG A 124 16.48 9.27 -4.63
C ARG A 124 17.94 9.71 -4.68
N ASP A 125 18.61 9.52 -3.58
CA ASP A 125 20.04 9.81 -3.50
C ASP A 125 20.77 8.52 -3.16
N PRO A 126 21.41 7.89 -4.12
CA PRO A 126 22.10 6.61 -3.86
C PRO A 126 23.20 6.72 -2.81
N LYS A 127 23.72 7.93 -2.59
CA LYS A 127 24.76 8.10 -1.57
C LYS A 127 24.23 7.90 -0.16
N ARG A 128 22.90 7.98 0.01
CA ARG A 128 22.30 7.79 1.32
C ARG A 128 22.04 6.32 1.65
N ILE A 129 22.23 5.44 0.69
CA ILE A 129 22.02 4.03 0.93
C ILE A 129 23.15 3.51 1.78
N LYS A 130 22.82 2.94 2.91
CA LYS A 130 23.81 2.37 3.79
C LYS A 130 24.00 0.90 3.43
N ILE A 131 25.24 0.46 3.41
CA ILE A 131 25.58 -0.90 3.03
C ILE A 131 26.17 -1.60 4.24
N THR A 132 25.57 -2.72 4.58
CA THR A 132 26.05 -3.50 5.71
C THR A 132 27.23 -4.37 5.30
N GLU A 133 27.83 -5.03 6.26
CA GLU A 133 28.96 -5.93 6.00
C GLU A 133 28.60 -7.05 5.02
N UNK A 134 27.47 -7.38 5.14
CA UNK A 134 27.03 -8.43 4.28
C UNK A 134 26.59 -7.99 2.95
N UNK A 135 26.70 -6.70 2.64
CA UNK A 135 26.43 -6.06 1.47
C UNK A 135 25.00 -5.88 1.09
N UNK A 136 24.25 -5.88 2.07
CA UNK A 136 22.86 -5.66 1.84
C UNK A 136 22.60 -4.16 1.95
N UNK A 137 21.78 -3.69 1.23
CA UNK A 137 21.48 -2.32 1.16
C UNK A 137 20.28 -1.97 2.02
N UNK A 138 20.38 -0.91 2.74
CA UNK A 138 19.33 -0.37 3.56
C UNK A 138 18.87 0.88 2.88
N UNK A 139 17.82 0.77 2.26
CA UNK A 139 17.26 1.79 1.43
C UNK A 139 16.33 2.79 2.18
N UNK A 140 16.18 2.69 3.45
CA UNK A 140 15.38 3.51 4.28
C UNK A 140 15.54 4.97 4.08
N UNK A 141 16.62 5.33 3.67
CA UNK A 141 16.99 6.68 3.56
C UNK A 141 17.14 7.10 2.12
N UNK A 142 16.90 6.36 1.28
CA UNK A 142 17.08 6.60 -0.09
C UNK A 142 16.12 7.58 -0.68
N UNK A 143 15.04 7.74 -0.22
CA UNK A 143 14.09 8.66 -0.76
C UNK A 143 14.31 10.00 -0.11
N UNK A 144 14.15 10.97 -0.82
CA UNK A 144 14.33 12.30 -0.38
C UNK A 144 13.08 12.72 0.36
N UNK A 145 12.91 13.75 0.87
CA UNK A 145 11.84 14.29 1.54
C UNK A 145 10.87 14.84 0.63
N PRO A 146 9.75 14.38 0.54
CA PRO A 146 8.79 14.83 -0.49
C PRO A 146 8.17 16.20 -0.22
N LEU A 147 8.27 16.69 0.97
CA LEU A 147 7.71 18.00 1.31
C LEU A 147 8.64 19.16 1.00
N GLU A 148 9.84 18.87 0.56
CA GLU A 148 10.81 19.90 0.22
C GLU A 148 10.88 20.07 -1.30
N GLU A 149 10.94 21.33 -1.73
CA GLU A 149 11.14 21.60 -3.13
C GLU A 149 12.54 21.15 -3.57
N PRO A 150 12.69 20.62 -4.76
CA PRO A 150 11.66 20.49 -5.82
C PRO A 150 10.85 19.18 -5.77
N ASN A 151 10.95 18.44 -4.70
CA ASN A 151 10.38 17.10 -4.60
C ASN A 151 8.86 17.11 -4.46
N ARG A 152 8.27 18.27 -4.15
CA ARG A 152 6.83 18.32 -3.93
C ARG A 152 6.03 17.97 -5.18
N LYS A 153 6.66 18.00 -6.35
CA LYS A 153 5.99 17.54 -7.57
C LYS A 153 5.58 16.09 -7.50
N SER A 154 6.25 15.30 -6.67
CA SER A 154 5.94 13.87 -6.52
C SER A 154 4.99 13.58 -5.37
N LEU A 155 4.67 14.58 -4.56
CA LEU A 155 3.81 14.42 -3.40
C LEU A 155 2.39 14.06 -3.86
N ILE A 156 1.79 13.07 -3.19
CA ILE A 156 0.43 12.66 -3.50
C ILE A 156 -0.54 13.61 -2.81
N PRO A 157 -1.51 14.16 -3.55
CA PRO A 157 -2.46 15.12 -2.94
C PRO A 157 -3.55 14.40 -2.17
N ILE A 158 -3.17 13.77 -1.06
CA ILE A 158 -4.08 12.93 -0.29
C ILE A 158 -5.28 13.73 0.24
N GLU A 159 -5.10 15.04 0.40
CA GLU A 159 -6.20 15.88 0.87
C GLU A 159 -7.38 15.92 -0.10
N LYS A 160 -7.18 15.49 -1.34
CA LYS A 160 -8.28 15.41 -2.31
C LYS A 160 -9.12 14.16 -2.14
N ALA A 161 -8.64 13.19 -1.37
CA ALA A 161 -9.33 11.91 -1.26
C ALA A 161 -10.58 12.02 -0.40
N GLU A 162 -11.59 11.24 -0.76
CA GLU A 162 -12.78 11.12 0.06
C GLU A 162 -12.77 9.82 0.87
N SER A 163 -11.75 9.04 0.73
CA SER A 163 -11.62 7.75 1.38
C SER A 163 -11.33 7.89 2.87
N CYS A 164 -11.71 6.89 3.65
CA CYS A 164 -11.16 6.70 4.99
C CYS A 164 -9.84 5.96 4.86
N PHE A 165 -8.91 6.22 5.77
CA PHE A 165 -7.56 5.65 5.68
C PHE A 165 -7.15 4.92 6.94
N LEU A 166 -6.48 3.80 6.75
CA LEU A 166 -5.78 3.07 7.81
C LEU A 166 -4.34 2.85 7.35
N PHE A 167 -3.39 3.33 8.14
CA PHE A 167 -1.96 3.15 7.86
C PHE A 167 -1.40 2.15 8.86
N LEU A 168 -0.85 1.05 8.36
CA LEU A 168 -0.22 0.02 9.17
C LEU A 168 1.29 0.13 8.99
N ILE A 169 2.00 0.37 10.08
CA ILE A 169 3.38 0.83 10.03
C ILE A 169 4.29 -0.09 10.83
N GLY A 170 5.34 -0.59 10.20
CA GLY A 170 6.40 -1.28 10.91
C GLY A 170 7.45 -0.27 11.36
N LEU A 171 7.68 -0.19 12.67
CA LEU A 171 8.61 0.79 13.20
C LEU A 171 10.07 0.45 12.95
N ASP A 172 10.35 -0.77 12.54
CA ASP A 172 11.71 -1.16 12.17
C ASP A 172 11.81 -1.36 10.66
N ASP A 173 11.07 -0.59 9.91
CA ASP A 173 11.10 -0.62 8.46
C ASP A 173 12.46 -0.07 8.00
N HIS A 174 13.27 -0.93 7.41
CA HIS A 174 14.60 -0.53 6.94
C HIS A 174 14.59 -0.09 5.48
N ASN A 175 13.42 -0.07 4.86
CA ASN A 175 13.33 0.31 3.46
C ASN A 175 12.80 1.72 3.28
N TRP A 176 11.75 2.08 4.00
CA TRP A 176 11.09 3.38 3.87
C TRP A 176 10.81 4.01 5.22
N LYS A 177 10.70 5.32 5.24
CA LYS A 177 10.36 6.09 6.44
C LYS A 177 8.86 6.08 6.65
N SER A 178 8.31 4.90 6.85
CA SER A 178 6.87 4.70 6.79
C SER A 178 6.10 5.48 7.84
N GLU A 179 6.62 5.54 9.07
CA GLU A 179 5.95 6.29 10.12
C GLU A 179 5.92 7.78 9.79
N PHE A 180 7.02 8.30 9.28
CA PHE A 180 7.07 9.72 8.90
C PHE A 180 6.03 10.03 7.83
N TYR A 181 5.94 9.18 6.81
CA TYR A 181 4.97 9.42 5.74
C TYR A 181 3.54 9.39 6.25
N ALA A 182 3.22 8.45 7.15
CA ALA A 182 1.88 8.36 7.69
C ALA A 182 1.52 9.60 8.51
N ASN A 183 2.47 10.07 9.32
CA ASN A 183 2.22 11.25 10.13
C ASN A 183 2.04 12.49 9.26
N GLU A 184 2.82 12.62 8.19
CA GLU A 184 2.66 13.76 7.30
C GLU A 184 1.33 13.69 6.54
N ALA A 185 0.90 12.49 6.17
CA ALA A 185 -0.41 12.33 5.55
C ALA A 185 -1.52 12.78 6.50
N ALA A 186 -1.40 12.42 7.77
CA ALA A 186 -2.40 12.83 8.75
C ALA A 186 -2.45 14.34 8.89
N LYS A 187 -1.28 15.00 8.86
CA LYS A 187 -1.25 16.46 8.94
C LYS A 187 -1.93 17.11 7.75
N LEU A 188 -1.68 16.58 6.54
CA LEU A 188 -2.30 17.13 5.35
C LEU A 188 -3.82 16.95 5.40
N LEU A 189 -4.28 15.80 5.81
CA LEU A 189 -5.71 15.56 5.91
C LEU A 189 -6.34 16.50 6.93
N GLN A 190 -5.70 16.65 8.08
CA GLN A 190 -6.22 17.53 9.12
C GLN A 190 -6.25 18.98 8.65
N ALA A 191 -5.22 19.43 7.96
CA ALA A 191 -5.15 20.80 7.48
C ALA A 191 -6.27 21.13 6.51
N HIS A 192 -6.81 20.12 5.84
CA HIS A 192 -7.89 20.30 4.88
C HIS A 192 -9.24 19.86 5.41
N GLY A 193 -9.36 19.68 6.71
CA GLY A 193 -10.63 19.33 7.33
C GLY A 193 -11.14 17.94 7.01
N LYS A 194 -10.25 17.05 6.61
CA LYS A 194 -10.66 15.70 6.27
C LYS A 194 -10.63 14.80 7.50
N LYS A 195 -11.27 13.65 7.38
CA LYS A 195 -11.36 12.70 8.48
C LYS A 195 -9.96 12.23 8.88
N LYS A 196 -9.77 12.11 10.19
CA LYS A 196 -8.48 11.68 10.74
C LYS A 196 -8.23 10.22 10.34
N PRO A 197 -7.04 9.90 9.81
CA PRO A 197 -6.72 8.52 9.51
C PRO A 197 -6.41 7.75 10.78
N GLU A 198 -6.59 6.42 10.71
CA GLU A 198 -6.11 5.55 11.77
C GLU A 198 -4.67 5.17 11.43
N ILE A 199 -3.80 5.24 12.43
CA ILE A 199 -2.39 4.87 12.27
C ILE A 199 -2.05 3.87 13.37
N ILE A 200 -1.61 2.68 12.96
CA ILE A 200 -1.22 1.65 13.91
C ILE A 200 0.23 1.30 13.65
N CYS A 201 1.06 1.49 14.67
CA CYS A 201 2.49 1.26 14.56
C CYS A 201 2.88 0.02 15.34
N TYR A 202 3.70 -0.82 14.72
CA TYR A 202 4.13 -2.07 15.30
C TYR A 202 5.62 -2.03 15.60
N PRO A 203 6.00 -2.18 16.87
CA PRO A 203 7.42 -2.13 17.23
C PRO A 203 8.18 -3.33 16.70
N ALA A 204 9.46 -3.13 16.39
CA ALA A 204 10.38 -4.17 15.94
C ALA A 204 9.86 -4.94 14.74
N THR A 205 9.10 -4.26 13.87
CA THR A 205 8.43 -4.85 12.73
C THR A 205 8.95 -4.21 11.45
N GLY A 206 9.26 -5.03 10.46
CA GLY A 206 9.92 -4.56 9.25
C GLY A 206 8.97 -4.12 8.14
N HIS A 207 9.52 -4.07 6.93
CA HIS A 207 8.84 -3.48 5.79
C HIS A 207 7.66 -4.33 5.28
N TYR A 208 7.83 -5.63 5.19
CA TYR A 208 6.80 -6.50 4.63
C TYR A 208 5.98 -7.15 5.72
N ILE A 209 4.85 -6.54 6.04
CA ILE A 209 3.89 -7.12 6.97
C ILE A 209 2.90 -7.92 6.13
N GLU A 210 3.12 -9.22 6.09
CA GLU A 210 2.32 -10.14 5.28
C GLU A 210 1.20 -10.77 6.11
N PRO A 211 0.32 -11.57 5.50
CA PRO A 211 -0.70 -12.25 6.29
C PRO A 211 -0.10 -13.17 7.34
N PRO A 212 -0.91 -13.54 8.35
CA PRO A 212 -0.41 -14.40 9.43
C PRO A 212 0.21 -15.69 8.92
N TYR A 213 1.28 -16.10 9.58
CA TYR A 213 2.00 -17.34 9.30
C TYR A 213 2.76 -17.34 7.98
N PHE A 214 2.72 -16.25 7.26
CA PHE A 214 3.57 -16.08 6.10
C PHE A 214 5.01 -15.90 6.59
N PRO A 215 5.99 -16.58 5.98
CA PRO A 215 7.35 -16.51 6.50
C PRO A 215 7.90 -15.09 6.44
N MET A 216 8.56 -14.68 7.50
CA MET A 216 9.19 -13.38 7.54
C MET A 216 10.40 -13.37 6.62
N CYS A 217 10.57 -12.27 5.90
CA CYS A 217 11.74 -12.08 5.05
C CYS A 217 12.50 -10.86 5.55
N VAL A 218 13.67 -11.11 6.14
CA VAL A 218 14.49 -10.01 6.66
C VAL A 218 15.35 -9.41 5.55
N VAL A 219 15.82 -10.25 4.64
CA VAL A 219 16.70 -9.84 3.55
C VAL A 219 16.31 -10.60 2.29
N SER A 220 16.22 -9.91 1.16
CA SER A 220 16.04 -10.61 -0.10
C SER A 220 16.62 -9.79 -1.25
N TYR A 221 16.83 -10.45 -2.37
CA TYR A 221 17.33 -9.79 -3.57
C TYR A 221 16.23 -8.95 -4.19
N HIS A 222 16.56 -7.71 -4.52
CA HIS A 222 15.61 -6.78 -5.13
C HIS A 222 16.04 -6.52 -6.56
N SER A 223 15.28 -6.98 -7.52
CA SER A 223 15.72 -6.93 -8.93
C SER A 223 15.88 -5.50 -9.43
N LYS A 224 15.05 -4.57 -9.00
CA LYS A 224 15.19 -3.17 -9.43
C LYS A 224 16.43 -2.52 -8.84
N VAL A 225 16.81 -2.92 -7.64
CA VAL A 225 18.01 -2.38 -6.99
C VAL A 225 19.26 -3.12 -7.44
N GLY A 226 19.13 -4.40 -7.79
CA GLY A 226 20.24 -5.24 -8.19
C GLY A 226 21.08 -5.70 -7.04
N ARG A 227 20.54 -5.67 -5.83
CA ARG A 227 21.27 -6.06 -4.62
C ARG A 227 20.32 -6.68 -3.62
N HIS A 228 20.87 -7.30 -2.60
CA HIS A 228 20.09 -7.76 -1.48
C HIS A 228 19.74 -6.59 -0.59
N VAL A 229 18.48 -6.50 -0.20
CA VAL A 229 17.94 -5.39 0.58
C VAL A 229 17.47 -5.91 1.92
N ILE A 230 17.71 -5.13 2.96
CA ILE A 230 17.28 -5.46 4.31
C ILE A 230 15.91 -4.82 4.56
N TRP A 231 14.94 -5.64 4.94
CA TRP A 231 13.59 -5.16 5.18
C TRP A 231 13.33 -4.81 6.64
N GLY A 232 14.14 -5.37 7.54
CA GLY A 232 14.00 -5.09 8.97
C GLY A 232 13.06 -6.06 9.68
N GLY A 233 12.91 -5.81 10.97
CA GLY A 233 12.00 -6.58 11.80
C GLY A 233 12.71 -7.62 12.64
N GLU A 234 12.06 -7.97 13.75
CA GLU A 234 12.50 -9.02 14.65
C GLU A 234 11.45 -10.12 14.58
N VAL A 235 11.88 -11.37 14.53
CA VAL A 235 11.01 -12.48 14.13
C VAL A 235 9.72 -12.54 14.93
N ARG A 236 9.83 -12.52 16.26
CA ARG A 236 8.64 -12.67 17.09
C ARG A 236 7.71 -11.48 16.98
N ALA A 237 8.27 -10.29 17.09
CA ALA A 237 7.46 -9.07 17.02
C ALA A 237 6.82 -8.94 15.64
N HIS A 238 7.57 -9.24 14.60
CA HIS A 238 7.05 -9.13 13.25
C HIS A 238 5.91 -10.14 13.02
N SER A 239 6.07 -11.36 13.52
CA SER A 239 5.03 -12.37 13.36
C SER A 239 3.75 -11.96 14.09
N MET A 240 3.89 -11.40 15.28
CA MET A 240 2.73 -10.92 16.02
C MET A 240 2.07 -9.75 15.31
N ALA A 241 2.88 -8.88 14.72
CA ALA A 241 2.34 -7.75 13.97
C ALA A 241 1.52 -8.24 12.78
N GLN A 242 1.98 -9.29 12.10
CA GLN A 242 1.22 -9.83 10.97
C GLN A 242 -0.17 -10.30 11.41
N ILE A 243 -0.25 -10.94 12.57
CA ILE A 243 -1.54 -11.39 13.07
C ILE A 243 -2.44 -10.21 13.38
N ASP A 244 -1.92 -9.22 14.09
CA ASP A 244 -2.76 -8.07 14.46
C ASP A 244 -3.13 -7.22 13.26
N ALA A 245 -2.18 -6.96 12.37
CA ALA A 245 -2.46 -6.12 11.21
C ALA A 245 -3.53 -6.76 10.34
N TRP A 246 -3.49 -8.08 10.18
CA TRP A 246 -4.50 -8.78 9.41
C TRP A 246 -5.89 -8.59 10.01
N LYS A 247 -5.99 -8.67 11.32
CA LYS A 247 -7.26 -8.43 11.99
C LYS A 247 -7.73 -6.99 11.82
N GLN A 248 -6.79 -6.06 11.96
CA GLN A 248 -7.14 -4.64 11.86
C GLN A 248 -7.64 -4.27 10.50
N LEU A 249 -6.99 -4.74 9.44
CA LEU A 249 -7.42 -4.36 8.11
C LEU A 249 -8.76 -4.98 7.75
N GLN A 250 -9.04 -6.19 8.19
CA GLN A 250 -10.35 -6.78 7.95
C GLN A 250 -11.44 -5.99 8.66
N ALA A 251 -11.21 -5.65 9.91
CA ALA A 251 -12.19 -4.88 10.67
C ALA A 251 -12.43 -3.51 10.02
N PHE A 252 -11.37 -2.88 9.55
CA PHE A 252 -11.47 -1.58 8.90
C PHE A 252 -12.31 -1.66 7.62
N PHE A 253 -12.05 -2.65 6.79
CA PHE A 253 -12.81 -2.79 5.56
C PHE A 253 -14.27 -3.12 5.83
N HIS A 254 -14.55 -3.99 6.80
CA HIS A 254 -15.94 -4.28 7.14
C HIS A 254 -16.64 -3.03 7.64
N LYS A 255 -15.97 -2.25 8.47
CA LYS A 255 -16.57 -1.06 9.04
C LYS A 255 -16.92 -0.03 7.96
N HIS A 256 -16.04 0.16 7.00
CA HIS A 256 -16.19 1.28 6.06
C HIS A 256 -16.78 0.92 4.71
N LEU A 257 -16.86 -0.37 4.37
CA LEU A 257 -17.44 -0.77 3.09
C LEU A 257 -18.89 -1.21 3.20
N GLY A 258 -19.54 -0.83 4.29
CA GLY A 258 -20.96 -1.04 4.39
C GLY A 258 -21.40 -2.42 4.79
N ASN A 259 -20.52 -3.23 5.32
CA ASN A 259 -20.92 -4.52 5.85
C ASN A 259 -21.31 -4.32 7.30
N ASP A 260 -22.60 -4.15 7.53
CA ASP A 260 -23.09 -3.88 8.87
C ASP A 260 -23.49 -5.13 9.62
N GLN A 261 -23.09 -6.29 9.12
CA GLN A 261 -23.43 -7.55 9.75
C GLN A 261 -22.28 -8.17 10.48
N ILE A 262 -21.31 -7.38 10.85
CA ILE A 262 -20.17 -7.92 11.51
C ILE A 262 -20.52 -8.20 12.93
N THR A 263 -20.73 -9.43 13.20
CA THR A 263 -21.02 -9.83 14.55
C THR A 263 -20.07 -10.91 14.99
N HIS A 264 -19.17 -11.30 14.10
CA HIS A 264 -18.25 -12.40 14.40
C HIS A 264 -16.83 -11.90 14.40
N PRO A 265 -16.04 -12.30 15.39
CA PRO A 265 -14.63 -11.95 15.34
C PRO A 265 -13.98 -12.55 14.12
N SER A 266 -13.01 -11.84 13.61
CA SER A 266 -12.24 -12.36 12.48
C SER A 266 -11.48 -13.61 12.91
N LYS A 267 -11.46 -14.58 12.04
CA LYS A 267 -10.65 -15.78 12.23
C LYS A 267 -9.55 -15.78 11.20
N LEU A 268 -8.41 -16.25 11.60
CA LEU A 268 -7.27 -16.28 10.69
C LEU A 268 -7.33 -17.46 9.73
#